data_7906e9236075b753fb7ddfc19603ff4b
#
_entry.id   7906e9236075b753fb7ddfc19603ff4b
#
_cell.length_a   1.000
_cell.length_b   1.000
_cell.length_c   1.000
_cell.angle_alpha   90.00
_cell.angle_beta   90.00
_cell.angle_gamma   90.00
#
_symmetry.space_group_name_H-M   'P 1'
#
loop_
_entity.id
_entity.type
_entity.pdbx_description
1 polymer ?
#
loop_
_entity_poly.entity_id
_entity_poly.type
_entity_poly.pdbx_seq_one_letter_code
_entity_poly.pdbx_strand_id
1 'polypeptide(L)'
;MCFLCVRSDVSDDNFGWLSHVNTQTRSVDETQDAAADASTMYSVQVGDVFYGNRDSFSDRDWIAVDLVEGENYVFTMTATTMRDPHLSLFGPDRALVAMNDDINASQSNYDSEITYTASKTGTYYLQASSYYLEDGGSIADVGEYQLAVAAGGAGSGQPVESITWGYQAPQQINVYFAPGGQTFNDGYYSQTTSAFDQTEIDQSMLAFQQYENVANVKFNRVTNPNQADFFMVETTSDSWLGYWGVGGGRVTLAGTSYTLDGWGVFANNGTGWSSLGLTQGGYGFITLIHEIGHGMGLAHPHDTGGGSGVMQGVTSAFNSLGNSNLNQGVFTTMSYNDGWRTADHGASTSVSYGWQGTPMALDIAVLQERYGANTTTNSANTTYVLPTNNMRGAYYQAIWDVGGTDTIVHLDNTAAVIDLRPATLKYELGGGGFVSYATGVHGGFTIAAGVIIENAQGGGHTDTIIGNGANNTINGGAGADIMYGYDGNDVFDVSSSQRSGNDQFYGGLGDDTFYIDDLGDRVIEYADEGIDTVYSSLDATFLGEFVENVVLTSAMDANAYADTAGDTANRMTGNGFNNVIKSYGGDDYLDGGAGDDALYGGDGNDSLTDGAGNDWSRGEAGNDTFIVGLGDD
;
A
#
# COMPACT_ATOMS: atom_id res chain seq x y z
N MET A 1 4.26 24.54 5.48
CA MET A 1 5.10 25.02 4.37
C MET A 1 6.53 25.06 4.85
N CYS A 2 7.26 24.00 4.61
CA CYS A 2 8.71 24.04 4.78
C CYS A 2 9.27 24.81 3.59
N PHE A 3 9.65 26.06 3.78
CA PHE A 3 10.34 26.83 2.76
C PHE A 3 11.84 26.66 2.99
N LEU A 4 12.49 26.01 2.01
CA LEU A 4 13.93 25.96 1.81
C LEU A 4 14.76 25.09 2.76
N CYS A 5 14.89 23.81 2.42
CA CYS A 5 16.24 23.24 2.44
C CYS A 5 17.07 24.04 1.45
N VAL A 6 18.17 24.59 1.92
CA VAL A 6 19.00 25.52 1.16
C VAL A 6 19.48 24.89 -0.13
N ARG A 7 19.29 25.57 -1.25
CA ARG A 7 19.99 25.31 -2.50
C ARG A 7 21.47 25.05 -2.23
N SER A 8 21.93 23.86 -2.52
CA SER A 8 23.35 23.63 -2.81
C SER A 8 23.60 24.02 -4.27
N ASP A 9 23.60 25.33 -4.57
CA ASP A 9 24.24 25.84 -5.76
C ASP A 9 25.74 25.86 -5.51
N VAL A 10 26.37 24.70 -5.54
CA VAL A 10 27.78 24.60 -5.80
C VAL A 10 27.90 24.12 -7.24
N SER A 11 28.07 25.07 -8.13
CA SER A 11 28.65 24.83 -9.43
C SER A 11 30.12 24.44 -9.22
N ASP A 12 30.38 23.16 -9.05
CA ASP A 12 31.73 22.60 -9.22
C ASP A 12 31.93 22.30 -10.71
N ASP A 13 32.38 23.34 -11.43
CA ASP A 13 33.11 23.24 -12.69
C ASP A 13 34.46 22.56 -12.42
N ASN A 14 34.52 21.27 -12.17
CA ASN A 14 35.71 20.43 -12.36
C ASN A 14 35.47 18.98 -12.01
N PHE A 15 34.73 18.23 -12.82
CA PHE A 15 34.98 16.84 -13.13
C PHE A 15 34.54 16.56 -14.56
N GLY A 16 35.53 16.71 -15.48
CA GLY A 16 35.39 16.20 -16.82
C GLY A 16 35.21 14.68 -16.85
N TRP A 17 34.56 14.25 -17.92
CA TRP A 17 34.32 12.90 -18.38
C TRP A 17 32.98 12.27 -17.94
N LEU A 18 31.90 12.75 -18.51
CA LEU A 18 30.85 11.89 -19.07
C LEU A 18 30.29 12.59 -20.31
N SER A 19 30.37 11.91 -21.42
CA SER A 19 29.93 12.33 -22.72
C SER A 19 28.51 12.88 -22.68
N HIS A 20 28.34 14.13 -23.13
CA HIS A 20 27.05 14.65 -23.52
C HIS A 20 26.50 13.77 -24.63
N VAL A 21 25.57 12.90 -24.31
CA VAL A 21 24.66 12.36 -25.32
C VAL A 21 23.73 13.55 -25.65
N ASN A 22 24.02 14.20 -26.77
CA ASN A 22 23.14 15.20 -27.33
C ASN A 22 21.91 14.48 -27.88
N THR A 23 20.90 14.24 -27.04
CA THR A 23 19.62 13.70 -27.46
C THR A 23 18.82 14.81 -28.11
N GLN A 24 19.08 15.05 -29.40
CA GLN A 24 18.06 15.69 -30.24
C GLN A 24 16.88 14.72 -30.29
N THR A 25 15.75 15.12 -29.75
CA THR A 25 14.49 14.41 -29.90
C THR A 25 14.21 14.23 -31.38
N ARG A 26 14.16 12.98 -31.86
CA ARG A 26 13.82 12.69 -33.26
C ARG A 26 12.28 12.57 -33.32
N SER A 27 11.68 13.28 -34.29
CA SER A 27 10.28 13.03 -34.66
C SER A 27 10.20 11.94 -35.72
N VAL A 28 9.24 11.05 -35.55
CA VAL A 28 8.87 10.02 -36.53
C VAL A 28 7.40 10.29 -36.90
N ASP A 29 7.20 10.78 -38.11
CA ASP A 29 5.86 11.08 -38.60
C ASP A 29 5.26 9.86 -39.31
N GLU A 30 4.03 9.55 -39.04
CA GLU A 30 3.26 8.56 -39.78
C GLU A 30 2.99 9.07 -41.18
N THR A 31 3.51 8.37 -42.18
CA THR A 31 3.34 8.72 -43.59
C THR A 31 2.45 7.75 -44.35
N GLN A 32 2.15 6.62 -43.77
CA GLN A 32 1.22 5.59 -44.18
C GLN A 32 0.65 4.95 -42.92
N ASP A 33 -0.61 4.55 -42.96
CA ASP A 33 -1.30 3.87 -41.87
C ASP A 33 -0.45 2.74 -41.26
N ALA A 34 -0.20 2.78 -39.93
CA ALA A 34 0.63 1.83 -39.24
C ALA A 34 -0.13 0.49 -39.11
N ALA A 35 0.57 -0.62 -39.37
CA ALA A 35 -0.06 -1.94 -39.31
C ALA A 35 -0.51 -2.26 -37.89
N ALA A 36 -1.70 -2.81 -37.75
CA ALA A 36 -2.30 -3.25 -36.47
C ALA A 36 -1.70 -4.56 -35.93
N ASP A 37 -0.42 -4.85 -36.23
CA ASP A 37 0.32 -6.01 -35.77
C ASP A 37 1.84 -5.78 -35.86
N ALA A 38 2.62 -6.81 -35.49
CA ALA A 38 4.09 -6.78 -35.49
C ALA A 38 4.74 -6.67 -36.90
N SER A 39 3.96 -6.51 -37.97
CA SER A 39 4.49 -6.22 -39.30
C SER A 39 4.65 -4.71 -39.54
N THR A 40 4.38 -3.88 -38.53
CA THR A 40 4.53 -2.43 -38.61
C THR A 40 5.90 -2.03 -39.17
N MET A 41 5.88 -0.99 -40.01
CA MET A 41 7.09 -0.40 -40.56
C MET A 41 7.71 0.68 -39.67
N TYR A 42 6.99 1.08 -38.62
CA TYR A 42 7.41 2.14 -37.72
C TYR A 42 8.14 1.59 -36.51
N SER A 43 9.24 2.24 -36.18
CA SER A 43 9.99 1.99 -34.95
C SER A 43 10.49 3.29 -34.35
N VAL A 44 10.46 3.34 -33.02
CA VAL A 44 10.97 4.44 -32.20
C VAL A 44 12.12 3.94 -31.32
N GLN A 45 12.99 4.89 -30.96
CA GLN A 45 14.03 4.68 -29.96
C GLN A 45 13.68 5.49 -28.70
N VAL A 46 14.34 5.17 -27.61
CA VAL A 46 14.25 5.99 -26.39
C VAL A 46 14.69 7.43 -26.71
N GLY A 47 13.82 8.38 -26.41
CA GLY A 47 13.99 9.80 -26.72
C GLY A 47 13.27 10.27 -27.99
N ASP A 48 12.68 9.37 -28.77
CA ASP A 48 11.88 9.72 -29.95
C ASP A 48 10.44 10.08 -29.58
N VAL A 49 9.79 10.86 -30.44
CA VAL A 49 8.33 11.09 -30.43
C VAL A 49 7.77 10.64 -31.78
N PHE A 50 6.80 9.75 -31.75
CA PHE A 50 6.01 9.33 -32.90
C PHE A 50 4.75 10.19 -32.99
N TYR A 51 4.42 10.66 -34.18
CA TYR A 51 3.21 11.41 -34.50
C TYR A 51 2.33 10.55 -35.41
N GLY A 52 1.22 10.06 -34.85
CA GLY A 52 0.30 9.17 -35.53
C GLY A 52 -1.08 9.78 -35.71
N ASN A 53 -1.88 9.16 -36.57
CA ASN A 53 -3.26 9.54 -36.82
C ASN A 53 -4.12 8.31 -36.99
N ARG A 54 -5.01 8.08 -36.06
CA ARG A 54 -6.05 7.05 -36.18
C ARG A 54 -7.16 7.57 -37.10
N ASP A 55 -7.28 7.00 -38.28
CA ASP A 55 -8.17 7.47 -39.33
C ASP A 55 -9.53 6.77 -39.35
N SER A 56 -9.67 5.64 -38.64
CA SER A 56 -10.93 4.89 -38.50
C SER A 56 -11.18 4.38 -37.09
N PHE A 57 -12.42 4.02 -36.77
CA PHE A 57 -12.79 3.48 -35.45
C PHE A 57 -12.04 2.19 -35.09
N SER A 58 -11.78 1.31 -36.07
CA SER A 58 -11.11 0.03 -35.84
C SER A 58 -9.59 0.12 -35.97
N ASP A 59 -9.08 1.29 -36.19
CA ASP A 59 -7.66 1.55 -36.38
C ASP A 59 -6.86 1.36 -35.09
N ARG A 60 -5.75 0.65 -35.19
CA ARG A 60 -4.77 0.38 -34.13
C ARG A 60 -3.38 0.44 -34.72
N ASP A 61 -2.65 1.44 -34.30
CA ASP A 61 -1.27 1.63 -34.75
C ASP A 61 -0.32 0.86 -33.86
N TRP A 62 0.49 -0.02 -34.45
CA TRP A 62 1.58 -0.67 -33.74
C TRP A 62 2.92 -0.02 -34.10
N ILE A 63 3.69 0.32 -33.06
CA ILE A 63 5.00 0.95 -33.17
C ILE A 63 6.02 0.09 -32.44
N ALA A 64 7.07 -0.36 -33.12
CA ALA A 64 8.12 -1.18 -32.52
C ALA A 64 9.10 -0.33 -31.70
N VAL A 65 9.56 -0.85 -30.56
CA VAL A 65 10.60 -0.25 -29.73
C VAL A 65 11.50 -1.34 -29.15
N ASP A 66 12.82 -1.14 -29.22
CA ASP A 66 13.78 -2.07 -28.63
C ASP A 66 14.07 -1.68 -27.18
N LEU A 67 13.84 -2.63 -26.26
CA LEU A 67 14.06 -2.46 -24.83
C LEU A 67 15.13 -3.41 -24.31
N VAL A 68 15.83 -3.00 -23.25
CA VAL A 68 16.89 -3.77 -22.60
C VAL A 68 16.38 -4.30 -21.26
N GLU A 69 16.59 -5.58 -20.98
CA GLU A 69 16.20 -6.23 -19.74
C GLU A 69 16.72 -5.48 -18.51
N GLY A 70 15.83 -5.25 -17.54
CA GLY A 70 16.12 -4.53 -16.30
C GLY A 70 16.04 -3.00 -16.40
N GLU A 71 16.00 -2.44 -17.61
CA GLU A 71 15.87 -0.98 -17.79
C GLU A 71 14.41 -0.54 -17.73
N ASN A 72 14.20 0.67 -17.17
CA ASN A 72 12.89 1.29 -17.05
C ASN A 72 12.59 2.21 -18.22
N TYR A 73 11.34 2.20 -18.65
CA TYR A 73 10.85 3.04 -19.75
C TYR A 73 9.50 3.67 -19.38
N VAL A 74 9.28 4.89 -19.86
CA VAL A 74 8.00 5.58 -19.79
C VAL A 74 7.50 5.79 -21.21
N PHE A 75 6.29 5.35 -21.47
CA PHE A 75 5.59 5.50 -22.74
C PHE A 75 4.39 6.40 -22.50
N THR A 76 4.34 7.56 -23.13
CA THR A 76 3.23 8.51 -22.97
C THR A 76 2.52 8.69 -24.29
N MET A 77 1.22 8.51 -24.34
CA MET A 77 0.38 8.82 -25.49
C MET A 77 -0.52 10.01 -25.17
N THR A 78 -0.28 11.12 -25.85
CA THR A 78 -0.99 12.37 -25.68
C THR A 78 -1.92 12.61 -26.86
N ALA A 79 -3.18 12.88 -26.57
CA ALA A 79 -4.15 13.25 -27.59
C ALA A 79 -3.85 14.63 -28.18
N THR A 80 -3.84 14.73 -29.50
CA THR A 80 -3.77 16.04 -30.21
C THR A 80 -5.16 16.45 -30.69
N THR A 81 -5.88 15.53 -31.30
CA THR A 81 -7.28 15.73 -31.74
C THR A 81 -8.19 14.58 -31.34
N MET A 82 -7.65 13.43 -30.92
CA MET A 82 -8.40 12.37 -30.24
C MET A 82 -8.98 12.89 -28.92
N ARG A 83 -9.92 12.13 -28.33
CA ARG A 83 -10.53 12.50 -27.04
C ARG A 83 -9.97 11.70 -25.89
N ASP A 84 -9.71 10.42 -26.13
CA ASP A 84 -9.49 9.44 -25.09
C ASP A 84 -8.55 8.34 -25.61
N PRO A 85 -7.24 8.58 -25.61
CA PRO A 85 -6.25 7.64 -26.09
C PRO A 85 -6.08 6.46 -25.14
N HIS A 86 -5.88 5.28 -25.68
CA HIS A 86 -5.55 4.07 -24.93
C HIS A 86 -4.24 3.49 -25.44
N LEU A 87 -3.30 3.26 -24.54
CA LEU A 87 -1.98 2.73 -24.84
C LEU A 87 -1.83 1.31 -24.29
N SER A 88 -1.35 0.39 -25.14
CA SER A 88 -1.01 -0.97 -24.74
C SER A 88 0.43 -1.29 -25.11
N LEU A 89 1.13 -2.03 -24.25
CA LEU A 89 2.49 -2.53 -24.50
C LEU A 89 2.45 -4.05 -24.61
N PHE A 90 3.04 -4.58 -25.69
CA PHE A 90 3.20 -6.01 -25.93
C PHE A 90 4.67 -6.41 -25.86
N GLY A 91 4.94 -7.57 -25.24
CA GLY A 91 6.28 -8.12 -25.11
C GLY A 91 6.85 -8.68 -26.42
N PRO A 92 8.11 -9.15 -26.43
CA PRO A 92 8.73 -9.77 -27.59
C PRO A 92 8.00 -11.05 -28.10
N ASP A 93 7.25 -11.70 -27.24
CA ASP A 93 6.38 -12.85 -27.55
C ASP A 93 4.97 -12.42 -28.00
N ARG A 94 4.72 -11.13 -28.11
CA ARG A 94 3.44 -10.50 -28.47
C ARG A 94 2.32 -10.69 -27.43
N ALA A 95 2.66 -11.09 -26.21
CA ALA A 95 1.73 -11.06 -25.10
C ALA A 95 1.56 -9.62 -24.59
N LEU A 96 0.35 -9.24 -24.19
CA LEU A 96 0.09 -7.96 -23.51
C LEU A 96 0.84 -7.96 -22.17
N VAL A 97 1.64 -6.95 -21.90
CA VAL A 97 2.43 -6.84 -20.66
C VAL A 97 2.06 -5.61 -19.82
N ALA A 98 1.49 -4.59 -20.43
CA ALA A 98 0.95 -3.42 -19.73
C ALA A 98 -0.05 -2.68 -20.62
N MET A 99 -1.00 -1.99 -20.01
CA MET A 99 -1.93 -1.07 -20.69
C MET A 99 -2.38 0.03 -19.75
N ASN A 100 -2.78 1.17 -20.31
CA ASN A 100 -3.37 2.30 -19.59
C ASN A 100 -4.26 3.11 -20.54
N ASP A 101 -5.35 3.68 -20.01
CA ASP A 101 -6.26 4.56 -20.76
C ASP A 101 -6.24 6.01 -20.25
N ASP A 102 -6.03 6.22 -18.96
CA ASP A 102 -6.06 7.55 -18.34
C ASP A 102 -4.87 7.77 -17.41
N ILE A 103 -4.18 8.89 -17.51
CA ILE A 103 -3.23 9.32 -16.50
C ILE A 103 -3.97 9.75 -15.22
N ASN A 104 -5.07 10.50 -15.37
CA ASN A 104 -5.90 10.93 -14.25
C ASN A 104 -7.31 11.36 -14.70
N ALA A 105 -8.22 10.41 -14.82
CA ALA A 105 -9.62 10.65 -15.19
C ALA A 105 -10.34 11.63 -14.26
N SER A 106 -10.01 11.65 -12.97
CA SER A 106 -10.64 12.55 -11.99
C SER A 106 -10.27 14.02 -12.20
N GLN A 107 -9.17 14.30 -12.91
CA GLN A 107 -8.73 15.65 -13.27
C GLN A 107 -8.96 15.96 -14.76
N SER A 108 -9.72 15.14 -15.47
CA SER A 108 -9.96 15.25 -16.91
C SER A 108 -8.67 15.18 -17.76
N ASN A 109 -7.67 14.46 -17.29
CA ASN A 109 -6.48 14.12 -18.07
C ASN A 109 -6.64 12.69 -18.59
N TYR A 110 -7.12 12.57 -19.80
CA TYR A 110 -7.40 11.32 -20.52
C TYR A 110 -6.22 10.83 -21.36
N ASP A 111 -5.03 11.46 -21.29
CA ASP A 111 -3.81 10.94 -21.90
C ASP A 111 -3.40 9.62 -21.24
N SER A 112 -2.70 8.75 -21.98
CA SER A 112 -2.27 7.44 -21.45
C SER A 112 -0.77 7.44 -21.15
N GLU A 113 -0.38 6.83 -20.02
CA GLU A 113 1.02 6.63 -19.66
C GLU A 113 1.26 5.22 -19.12
N ILE A 114 2.27 4.54 -19.64
CA ILE A 114 2.75 3.25 -19.16
C ILE A 114 4.19 3.41 -18.66
N THR A 115 4.44 3.09 -17.40
CA THR A 115 5.80 2.85 -16.88
C THR A 115 6.04 1.34 -16.84
N TYR A 116 7.16 0.88 -17.41
CA TYR A 116 7.46 -0.54 -17.54
C TYR A 116 8.94 -0.83 -17.40
N THR A 117 9.29 -1.83 -16.56
CA THR A 117 10.63 -2.40 -16.52
C THR A 117 10.69 -3.57 -17.49
N ALA A 118 11.59 -3.53 -18.46
CA ALA A 118 11.67 -4.58 -19.45
C ALA A 118 12.10 -5.92 -18.83
N SER A 119 11.27 -6.94 -18.94
CA SER A 119 11.52 -8.28 -18.39
C SER A 119 12.49 -9.11 -19.23
N LYS A 120 12.77 -8.67 -20.44
CA LYS A 120 13.71 -9.29 -21.40
C LYS A 120 14.24 -8.25 -22.37
N THR A 121 15.46 -8.38 -22.84
CA THR A 121 15.97 -7.61 -23.98
C THR A 121 15.30 -8.08 -25.27
N GLY A 122 14.76 -7.14 -26.05
CA GLY A 122 14.12 -7.46 -27.33
C GLY A 122 13.21 -6.36 -27.86
N THR A 123 12.56 -6.64 -28.99
CA THR A 123 11.60 -5.71 -29.60
C THR A 123 10.24 -5.88 -28.97
N TYR A 124 9.74 -4.82 -28.36
CA TYR A 124 8.39 -4.65 -27.85
C TYR A 124 7.54 -3.86 -28.83
N TYR A 125 6.23 -3.87 -28.64
CA TYR A 125 5.33 -3.17 -29.53
C TYR A 125 4.36 -2.32 -28.69
N LEU A 126 4.29 -1.04 -29.02
CA LEU A 126 3.32 -0.11 -28.50
C LEU A 126 2.11 -0.09 -29.43
N GLN A 127 0.91 -0.25 -28.88
CA GLN A 127 -0.34 -0.13 -29.64
C GLN A 127 -1.05 1.15 -29.19
N ALA A 128 -1.22 2.06 -30.11
CA ALA A 128 -2.09 3.22 -29.94
C ALA A 128 -3.51 2.86 -30.39
N SER A 129 -4.48 3.06 -29.50
CA SER A 129 -5.91 2.84 -29.73
C SER A 129 -6.74 3.89 -28.98
N SER A 130 -8.03 3.72 -28.83
CA SER A 130 -8.85 4.54 -27.95
C SER A 130 -9.62 3.69 -26.95
N TYR A 131 -9.90 4.27 -25.78
CA TYR A 131 -10.74 3.67 -24.75
C TYR A 131 -12.07 3.13 -25.32
N TYR A 132 -12.75 3.92 -26.15
CA TYR A 132 -14.04 3.52 -26.75
C TYR A 132 -13.96 2.30 -27.66
N LEU A 133 -12.78 2.00 -28.23
CA LEU A 133 -12.56 0.81 -29.03
C LEU A 133 -12.32 -0.42 -28.16
N GLU A 134 -11.50 -0.29 -27.14
CA GLU A 134 -11.08 -1.41 -26.28
C GLU A 134 -12.20 -1.85 -25.32
N ASP A 135 -13.01 -0.91 -24.85
CA ASP A 135 -14.14 -1.16 -23.93
C ASP A 135 -15.46 -1.48 -24.64
N GLY A 136 -15.44 -1.74 -25.96
CA GLY A 136 -16.62 -2.13 -26.74
C GLY A 136 -17.61 -1.00 -27.00
N GLY A 137 -17.20 0.24 -26.88
CA GLY A 137 -17.99 1.43 -27.19
C GLY A 137 -18.32 1.56 -28.68
N SER A 138 -19.26 2.44 -29.01
CA SER A 138 -19.72 2.71 -30.40
C SER A 138 -19.39 4.14 -30.89
N ILE A 139 -18.58 4.88 -30.14
CA ILE A 139 -18.18 6.25 -30.47
C ILE A 139 -16.89 6.19 -31.31
N ALA A 140 -16.93 6.77 -32.52
CA ALA A 140 -15.72 6.91 -33.30
C ALA A 140 -14.82 7.99 -32.66
N ASP A 141 -13.78 7.55 -31.97
CA ASP A 141 -12.73 8.40 -31.45
C ASP A 141 -11.50 8.24 -32.34
N VAL A 142 -11.36 9.13 -33.30
CA VAL A 142 -10.32 9.18 -34.32
C VAL A 142 -9.61 10.52 -34.24
N GLY A 143 -8.38 10.58 -34.70
CA GLY A 143 -7.59 11.81 -34.73
C GLY A 143 -6.12 11.60 -34.45
N GLU A 144 -5.41 12.71 -34.42
CA GLU A 144 -3.96 12.77 -34.23
C GLU A 144 -3.58 12.56 -32.76
N TYR A 145 -2.46 11.89 -32.55
CA TYR A 145 -1.84 11.66 -31.25
C TYR A 145 -0.31 11.76 -31.33
N GLN A 146 0.31 11.92 -30.17
CA GLN A 146 1.76 11.83 -29.99
C GLN A 146 2.08 10.69 -29.06
N LEU A 147 3.04 9.84 -29.42
CA LEU A 147 3.56 8.78 -28.57
C LEU A 147 5.05 9.02 -28.31
N ALA A 148 5.38 9.34 -27.07
CA ALA A 148 6.75 9.57 -26.64
C ALA A 148 7.30 8.31 -25.94
N VAL A 149 8.56 8.00 -26.20
CA VAL A 149 9.30 6.95 -25.50
C VAL A 149 10.45 7.62 -24.74
N ALA A 150 10.40 7.64 -23.46
CA ALA A 150 11.48 8.13 -22.62
C ALA A 150 12.21 6.95 -21.95
N ALA A 151 13.54 7.06 -21.76
CA ALA A 151 14.16 6.29 -20.68
C ALA A 151 13.44 6.74 -19.41
N GLY A 152 12.92 5.84 -18.67
CA GLY A 152 12.60 6.12 -17.30
C GLY A 152 13.86 6.72 -16.72
N GLY A 153 13.83 8.00 -16.30
CA GLY A 153 15.06 8.72 -15.94
C GLY A 153 15.95 7.84 -15.09
N ALA A 154 17.24 8.15 -15.01
CA ALA A 154 18.16 7.52 -14.07
C ALA A 154 17.77 7.87 -12.61
N GLY A 155 16.56 7.49 -12.26
CA GLY A 155 15.96 7.28 -10.98
C GLY A 155 15.61 5.82 -11.03
N SER A 156 16.40 5.06 -10.37
CA SER A 156 16.35 3.65 -9.97
C SER A 156 15.03 2.94 -10.26
N GLY A 157 15.10 1.68 -10.55
CA GLY A 157 13.97 0.78 -10.69
C GLY A 157 13.10 0.63 -9.46
N GLN A 158 13.36 1.40 -8.39
CA GLN A 158 12.60 1.34 -7.12
C GLN A 158 12.41 2.73 -6.51
N PRO A 159 11.23 3.03 -5.92
CA PRO A 159 10.99 4.32 -5.25
C PRO A 159 12.02 4.67 -4.17
N VAL A 160 12.51 3.67 -3.45
CA VAL A 160 13.47 3.83 -2.34
C VAL A 160 14.80 4.44 -2.77
N GLU A 161 15.25 4.19 -4.00
CA GLU A 161 16.51 4.74 -4.50
C GLU A 161 16.43 6.26 -4.70
N SER A 162 15.23 6.79 -5.02
CA SER A 162 15.02 8.24 -5.17
C SER A 162 15.04 8.99 -3.84
N ILE A 163 14.94 8.30 -2.73
CA ILE A 163 15.04 8.89 -1.38
C ILE A 163 16.29 8.43 -0.63
N THR A 164 17.27 7.87 -1.35
CA THR A 164 18.52 7.36 -0.78
C THR A 164 19.64 8.37 -1.01
N TRP A 165 20.17 8.96 0.06
CA TRP A 165 21.32 9.89 0.00
C TRP A 165 22.66 9.15 -0.02
N GLY A 166 23.69 9.69 -0.65
CA GLY A 166 25.04 9.13 -0.67
C GLY A 166 25.79 9.12 0.70
N TYR A 167 25.23 9.76 1.72
CA TYR A 167 25.75 9.83 3.07
C TYR A 167 25.15 8.73 3.96
N GLN A 168 25.94 8.21 4.91
CA GLN A 168 25.49 7.29 5.96
C GLN A 168 26.11 7.67 7.30
N ALA A 169 25.27 7.90 8.31
CA ALA A 169 25.71 8.17 9.68
C ALA A 169 26.25 6.90 10.38
N PRO A 170 26.98 7.04 11.50
CA PRO A 170 27.32 5.90 12.37
C PRO A 170 26.07 5.22 12.95
N GLN A 171 26.20 3.95 13.35
CA GLN A 171 25.10 3.25 14.05
C GLN A 171 24.93 3.70 15.51
N GLN A 172 25.98 4.20 16.14
CA GLN A 172 25.96 4.76 17.51
C GLN A 172 26.20 6.27 17.40
N ILE A 173 25.23 7.06 17.76
CA ILE A 173 25.21 8.51 17.52
C ILE A 173 25.02 9.24 18.84
N ASN A 174 25.97 10.12 19.16
CA ASN A 174 25.87 11.00 20.32
C ASN A 174 25.27 12.36 19.90
N VAL A 175 24.16 12.73 20.50
CA VAL A 175 23.39 13.94 20.18
C VAL A 175 23.62 15.00 21.25
N TYR A 176 24.07 16.18 20.84
CA TYR A 176 24.27 17.34 21.69
C TYR A 176 23.30 18.47 21.34
N PHE A 177 22.63 19.00 22.34
CA PHE A 177 21.74 20.15 22.20
C PHE A 177 22.50 21.43 22.55
N ALA A 178 22.62 22.35 21.59
CA ALA A 178 23.37 23.58 21.75
C ALA A 178 22.68 24.51 22.76
N PRO A 179 23.40 25.14 23.69
CA PRO A 179 22.83 26.09 24.63
C PRO A 179 22.47 27.42 23.93
N GLY A 180 21.51 28.15 24.49
CA GLY A 180 21.11 29.45 23.96
C GLY A 180 22.16 30.56 24.13
N GLY A 181 22.04 31.60 23.31
CA GLY A 181 22.88 32.80 23.37
C GLY A 181 24.30 32.62 22.81
N GLN A 182 24.56 31.53 22.10
CA GLN A 182 25.86 31.27 21.46
C GLN A 182 25.81 31.65 19.98
N THR A 183 26.98 31.94 19.38
CA THR A 183 27.09 32.05 17.94
C THR A 183 27.36 30.67 17.37
N PHE A 184 26.47 30.20 16.53
CA PHE A 184 26.63 28.99 15.71
C PHE A 184 26.90 29.39 14.26
N ASN A 185 27.87 28.74 13.60
CA ASN A 185 28.19 28.97 12.20
C ASN A 185 28.52 27.63 11.55
N ASP A 186 27.82 27.31 10.47
CA ASP A 186 27.98 26.09 9.68
C ASP A 186 28.71 26.30 8.33
N GLY A 187 29.24 27.52 8.16
CA GLY A 187 29.89 27.90 6.90
C GLY A 187 28.96 28.59 5.90
N TYR A 188 27.64 28.37 6.00
CA TYR A 188 26.61 29.03 5.17
C TYR A 188 25.90 30.13 5.96
N TYR A 189 25.55 29.84 7.22
CA TYR A 189 24.81 30.75 8.11
C TYR A 189 25.58 30.99 9.39
N SER A 190 25.49 32.22 9.89
CA SER A 190 25.93 32.59 11.23
C SER A 190 24.72 33.06 12.02
N GLN A 191 24.36 32.35 13.09
CA GLN A 191 23.12 32.54 13.82
C GLN A 191 23.38 32.60 15.32
N THR A 192 22.48 33.25 16.07
CA THR A 192 22.47 33.16 17.52
C THR A 192 21.53 32.03 17.95
N THR A 193 22.03 31.11 18.75
CA THR A 193 21.23 29.98 19.24
C THR A 193 20.21 30.42 20.26
N SER A 194 19.05 29.79 20.23
CA SER A 194 18.08 29.70 21.34
C SER A 194 18.37 28.46 22.19
N ALA A 195 17.81 28.39 23.37
CA ALA A 195 17.97 27.20 24.22
C ALA A 195 16.72 26.31 24.06
N PHE A 196 16.91 25.06 23.71
CA PHE A 196 15.84 24.07 23.80
C PHE A 196 15.29 23.98 25.22
N ASP A 197 13.98 24.02 25.39
CA ASP A 197 13.36 23.65 26.65
C ASP A 197 13.32 22.12 26.83
N GLN A 198 12.87 21.65 28.00
CA GLN A 198 12.86 20.22 28.27
C GLN A 198 11.87 19.46 27.39
N THR A 199 10.73 20.08 27.05
CA THR A 199 9.73 19.46 26.15
C THR A 199 10.29 19.28 24.74
N GLU A 200 10.98 20.29 24.22
CA GLU A 200 11.62 20.25 22.90
C GLU A 200 12.70 19.18 22.83
N ILE A 201 13.52 19.06 23.90
CA ILE A 201 14.51 17.98 24.01
C ILE A 201 13.84 16.61 24.05
N ASP A 202 12.81 16.43 24.87
CA ASP A 202 12.12 15.16 25.04
C ASP A 202 11.43 14.72 23.72
N GLN A 203 10.80 15.65 22.99
CA GLN A 203 10.18 15.37 21.71
C GLN A 203 11.21 15.12 20.61
N SER A 204 12.35 15.81 20.61
CA SER A 204 13.46 15.53 19.70
C SER A 204 14.03 14.13 19.96
N MET A 205 14.24 13.74 21.22
CA MET A 205 14.70 12.39 21.56
C MET A 205 13.65 11.32 21.22
N LEU A 206 12.34 11.63 21.32
CA LEU A 206 11.28 10.74 20.87
C LEU A 206 11.31 10.57 19.34
N ALA A 207 11.61 11.63 18.58
CA ALA A 207 11.79 11.54 17.14
C ALA A 207 12.99 10.63 16.77
N PHE A 208 14.14 10.76 17.43
CA PHE A 208 15.26 9.84 17.28
C PHE A 208 14.87 8.39 17.62
N GLN A 209 14.06 8.18 18.67
CA GLN A 209 13.58 6.85 19.04
C GLN A 209 12.78 6.19 17.92
N GLN A 210 12.06 6.94 17.07
CA GLN A 210 11.33 6.35 15.95
C GLN A 210 12.28 5.69 14.93
N TYR A 211 13.48 6.22 14.75
CA TYR A 211 14.53 5.61 13.92
C TYR A 211 15.13 4.36 14.57
N GLU A 212 15.35 4.39 15.90
CA GLU A 212 15.80 3.21 16.65
C GLU A 212 14.78 2.06 16.57
N ASN A 213 13.49 2.38 16.53
CA ASN A 213 12.43 1.38 16.46
C ASN A 213 12.46 0.57 15.16
N VAL A 214 12.92 1.14 14.06
CA VAL A 214 12.86 0.50 12.73
C VAL A 214 14.21 0.01 12.22
N ALA A 215 15.32 0.57 12.68
CA ALA A 215 16.65 0.26 12.21
C ALA A 215 17.63 0.00 13.36
N ASN A 216 18.73 -0.69 13.07
CA ASN A 216 19.79 -1.00 14.07
C ASN A 216 20.71 0.19 14.28
N VAL A 217 20.16 1.24 14.87
CA VAL A 217 20.86 2.47 15.26
C VAL A 217 20.55 2.82 16.71
N LYS A 218 21.41 3.64 17.33
CA LYS A 218 21.24 4.07 18.73
C LYS A 218 21.64 5.52 18.91
N PHE A 219 20.79 6.31 19.56
CA PHE A 219 21.05 7.70 19.87
C PHE A 219 21.24 7.93 21.36
N ASN A 220 22.34 8.58 21.72
CA ASN A 220 22.68 8.88 23.11
C ASN A 220 22.76 10.39 23.29
N ARG A 221 21.99 10.95 24.20
CA ARG A 221 22.14 12.36 24.58
C ARG A 221 23.43 12.56 25.35
N VAL A 222 24.28 13.51 24.90
CA VAL A 222 25.50 13.92 25.59
C VAL A 222 25.44 15.40 26.00
N THR A 223 26.20 15.74 27.04
CA THR A 223 26.32 17.11 27.55
C THR A 223 27.65 17.79 27.19
N ASN A 224 28.59 17.02 26.69
CA ASN A 224 29.89 17.52 26.25
C ASN A 224 29.92 17.58 24.72
N PRO A 225 30.01 18.77 24.09
CA PRO A 225 30.00 18.92 22.64
C PRO A 225 31.17 18.20 21.94
N ASN A 226 32.29 17.93 22.62
CA ASN A 226 33.40 17.19 22.02
C ASN A 226 33.14 15.67 21.88
N GLN A 227 32.04 15.18 22.41
CA GLN A 227 31.61 13.77 22.29
C GLN A 227 30.50 13.59 21.28
N ALA A 228 30.01 14.68 20.71
CA ALA A 228 28.85 14.66 19.84
C ALA A 228 29.22 14.30 18.40
N ASP A 229 28.39 13.48 17.81
CA ASP A 229 28.35 13.17 16.39
C ASP A 229 27.33 14.08 15.69
N PHE A 230 26.21 14.36 16.36
CA PHE A 230 25.16 15.28 15.89
C PHE A 230 24.97 16.48 16.83
N PHE A 231 24.85 17.68 16.26
CA PHE A 231 24.37 18.85 16.99
C PHE A 231 22.91 19.13 16.66
N MET A 232 22.12 19.40 17.69
CA MET A 232 20.80 20.01 17.60
C MET A 232 20.94 21.49 17.96
N VAL A 233 20.52 22.35 17.05
CA VAL A 233 20.64 23.80 17.17
C VAL A 233 19.26 24.42 17.00
N GLU A 234 18.89 25.29 17.93
CA GLU A 234 17.65 26.07 17.84
C GLU A 234 17.97 27.54 17.59
N THR A 235 17.17 28.18 16.76
CA THR A 235 17.30 29.60 16.41
C THR A 235 15.93 30.18 16.03
N THR A 236 15.90 31.43 15.53
CA THR A 236 14.71 32.04 14.91
C THR A 236 14.94 32.18 13.42
N SER A 237 13.91 31.88 12.61
CA SER A 237 13.91 32.08 11.17
C SER A 237 12.52 32.45 10.66
N ASP A 238 12.45 33.40 9.73
CA ASP A 238 11.20 33.74 9.02
C ASP A 238 11.12 33.07 7.64
N SER A 239 12.12 32.25 7.28
CA SER A 239 12.30 31.70 5.92
C SER A 239 12.23 30.19 5.83
N TRP A 240 12.45 29.45 6.93
CA TRP A 240 12.48 27.99 6.97
C TRP A 240 12.08 27.48 8.36
N LEU A 241 11.69 26.21 8.46
CA LEU A 241 11.30 25.53 9.71
C LEU A 241 12.46 24.73 10.31
N GLY A 242 13.26 24.10 9.47
CA GLY A 242 14.45 23.35 9.84
C GLY A 242 15.33 23.14 8.61
N TYR A 243 16.57 22.70 8.85
CA TYR A 243 17.46 22.13 7.85
C TYR A 243 18.49 21.23 8.52
N TRP A 244 19.04 20.30 7.75
CA TRP A 244 20.08 19.40 8.24
C TRP A 244 21.35 19.49 7.39
N GLY A 245 22.49 19.66 8.03
CA GLY A 245 23.80 19.55 7.39
C GLY A 245 24.44 18.18 7.69
N VAL A 246 25.06 17.58 6.69
CA VAL A 246 25.64 16.22 6.75
C VAL A 246 27.10 16.17 6.29
N GLY A 247 27.76 15.06 6.58
CA GLY A 247 28.96 14.65 5.86
C GLY A 247 30.28 15.15 6.39
N GLY A 248 30.52 15.13 7.68
CA GLY A 248 31.84 15.49 8.26
C GLY A 248 32.16 16.98 8.15
N GLY A 249 31.12 17.80 8.11
CA GLY A 249 31.22 19.25 7.98
C GLY A 249 31.81 19.91 9.21
N ARG A 250 32.45 21.06 9.00
CA ARG A 250 33.05 21.84 10.07
C ARG A 250 32.12 22.96 10.49
N VAL A 251 31.66 22.89 11.73
CA VAL A 251 30.84 23.94 12.35
C VAL A 251 31.59 24.66 13.45
N THR A 252 31.14 25.85 13.83
CA THR A 252 31.63 26.53 15.02
C THR A 252 30.50 26.84 15.96
N LEU A 253 30.72 26.59 17.25
CA LEU A 253 29.83 26.98 18.34
C LEU A 253 30.65 27.76 19.39
N ALA A 254 30.20 28.98 19.70
CA ALA A 254 30.92 29.89 20.62
C ALA A 254 32.38 30.11 20.26
N GLY A 255 32.71 30.13 18.97
CA GLY A 255 34.11 30.30 18.47
C GLY A 255 34.97 29.02 18.49
N THR A 256 34.47 27.90 19.03
CA THR A 256 35.15 26.59 18.98
C THR A 256 34.68 25.81 17.75
N SER A 257 35.62 25.21 17.01
CA SER A 257 35.34 24.41 15.84
C SER A 257 35.12 22.93 16.18
N TYR A 258 34.12 22.33 15.57
CA TYR A 258 33.80 20.90 15.68
C TYR A 258 33.71 20.29 14.28
N THR A 259 34.09 19.06 14.13
CA THR A 259 33.81 18.24 12.94
C THR A 259 32.75 17.24 13.34
N LEU A 260 31.58 17.29 12.67
CA LEU A 260 30.40 16.52 13.03
C LEU A 260 29.96 15.67 11.85
N ASP A 261 29.32 14.54 12.13
CA ASP A 261 28.62 13.74 11.13
C ASP A 261 27.33 14.42 10.66
N GLY A 262 26.72 15.27 11.51
CA GLY A 262 25.55 16.06 11.12
C GLY A 262 25.16 17.12 12.14
N TRP A 263 24.34 18.06 11.69
CA TRP A 263 23.71 19.05 12.56
C TRP A 263 22.34 19.45 12.05
N GLY A 264 21.32 19.41 12.91
CA GLY A 264 19.98 19.92 12.65
C GLY A 264 19.80 21.32 13.23
N VAL A 265 19.28 22.24 12.44
CA VAL A 265 18.96 23.60 12.86
C VAL A 265 17.46 23.83 12.72
N PHE A 266 16.80 24.26 13.80
CA PHE A 266 15.34 24.37 13.89
C PHE A 266 14.91 25.78 14.25
N ALA A 267 13.86 26.28 13.58
CA ALA A 267 13.29 27.60 13.85
C ALA A 267 12.21 27.52 14.93
N ASN A 268 12.49 28.05 16.12
CA ASN A 268 11.55 28.00 17.25
C ASN A 268 10.35 28.95 17.13
N ASN A 269 10.36 29.83 16.13
CA ASN A 269 9.21 30.63 15.73
C ASN A 269 8.48 30.05 14.51
N GLY A 270 8.89 28.87 14.05
CA GLY A 270 8.31 28.20 12.89
C GLY A 270 6.90 27.65 13.14
N THR A 271 6.16 27.44 12.07
CA THR A 271 4.82 26.81 12.13
C THR A 271 4.91 25.44 12.78
N GLY A 272 4.15 25.20 13.82
CA GLY A 272 4.14 23.92 14.55
C GLY A 272 5.20 23.80 15.64
N TRP A 273 6.17 24.72 15.77
CA TRP A 273 7.13 24.71 16.87
C TRP A 273 6.48 25.23 18.16
N SER A 274 5.74 24.35 18.79
CA SER A 274 5.00 24.61 20.04
C SER A 274 4.81 23.30 20.78
N SER A 275 4.48 23.35 22.06
CA SER A 275 4.24 22.15 22.86
C SER A 275 3.13 21.23 22.31
N LEU A 276 2.22 21.73 21.49
CA LEU A 276 1.19 20.94 20.79
C LEU A 276 1.71 20.39 19.47
N GLY A 277 2.37 21.22 18.67
CA GLY A 277 2.86 20.82 17.36
C GLY A 277 4.10 19.91 17.40
N LEU A 278 4.85 19.94 18.49
CA LEU A 278 6.00 19.03 18.71
C LEU A 278 5.59 17.66 19.25
N THR A 279 4.32 17.41 19.58
CA THR A 279 3.89 16.06 19.93
C THR A 279 3.82 15.17 18.71
N GLN A 280 4.04 13.86 18.91
CA GLN A 280 4.00 12.88 17.82
C GLN A 280 2.71 13.03 17.00
N GLY A 281 2.87 13.16 15.68
CA GLY A 281 1.78 13.47 14.75
C GLY A 281 1.44 14.95 14.59
N GLY A 282 2.12 15.85 15.31
CA GLY A 282 2.04 17.30 15.08
C GLY A 282 3.02 17.79 14.01
N TYR A 283 2.79 19.00 13.50
CA TYR A 283 3.56 19.55 12.37
C TYR A 283 5.03 19.87 12.71
N GLY A 284 5.32 20.25 13.95
CA GLY A 284 6.69 20.41 14.43
C GLY A 284 7.39 19.05 14.61
N PHE A 285 6.64 17.99 14.97
CA PHE A 285 7.21 16.66 15.13
C PHE A 285 7.61 16.04 13.78
N ILE A 286 6.78 16.20 12.72
CA ILE A 286 7.18 15.73 11.39
C ILE A 286 8.39 16.51 10.87
N THR A 287 8.54 17.80 11.19
CA THR A 287 9.75 18.55 10.87
C THR A 287 10.98 17.91 11.52
N LEU A 288 10.91 17.51 12.80
CA LEU A 288 12.01 16.76 13.45
C LEU A 288 12.30 15.44 12.74
N ILE A 289 11.27 14.63 12.44
CA ILE A 289 11.42 13.35 11.71
C ILE A 289 12.07 13.60 10.34
N HIS A 290 11.59 14.54 9.56
CA HIS A 290 12.12 14.88 8.24
C HIS A 290 13.61 15.24 8.29
N GLU A 291 13.96 16.19 9.13
CA GLU A 291 15.35 16.67 9.23
C GLU A 291 16.30 15.58 9.77
N ILE A 292 15.88 14.81 10.78
CA ILE A 292 16.65 13.64 11.24
C ILE A 292 16.80 12.62 10.10
N GLY A 293 15.81 12.47 9.23
CA GLY A 293 15.89 11.62 8.04
C GLY A 293 17.09 11.96 7.16
N HIS A 294 17.32 13.24 6.90
CA HIS A 294 18.54 13.69 6.21
C HIS A 294 19.80 13.28 6.97
N GLY A 295 19.80 13.44 8.29
CA GLY A 295 20.89 12.99 9.15
C GLY A 295 21.17 11.50 9.07
N MET A 296 20.15 10.71 8.75
CA MET A 296 20.23 9.26 8.57
C MET A 296 20.44 8.84 7.11
N GLY A 297 20.62 9.79 6.19
CA GLY A 297 20.93 9.52 4.79
C GLY A 297 19.69 9.35 3.90
N LEU A 298 18.56 9.93 4.27
CA LEU A 298 17.39 10.04 3.39
C LEU A 298 17.46 11.32 2.56
N ALA A 299 17.00 11.28 1.32
CA ALA A 299 16.95 12.37 0.35
C ALA A 299 15.51 12.74 -0.01
N HIS A 300 15.32 13.92 -0.57
CA HIS A 300 14.01 14.31 -1.09
C HIS A 300 13.65 13.56 -2.38
N PRO A 301 12.40 13.13 -2.55
CA PRO A 301 11.97 12.48 -3.78
C PRO A 301 11.87 13.41 -4.99
N HIS A 302 11.97 14.73 -4.81
CA HIS A 302 11.72 15.74 -5.83
C HIS A 302 12.97 16.44 -6.38
N ASP A 303 14.15 16.17 -5.80
CA ASP A 303 15.40 16.76 -6.24
C ASP A 303 16.53 15.71 -6.34
N THR A 304 17.71 16.14 -6.74
CA THR A 304 18.90 15.28 -6.85
C THR A 304 19.87 15.49 -5.69
N GLY A 305 19.38 15.99 -4.56
CA GLY A 305 20.16 16.22 -3.36
C GLY A 305 20.86 14.94 -2.89
N GLY A 306 22.14 15.06 -2.54
CA GLY A 306 22.94 13.94 -2.08
C GLY A 306 23.22 12.83 -3.11
N GLY A 307 22.97 13.07 -4.39
CA GLY A 307 23.22 12.12 -5.47
C GLY A 307 22.09 11.12 -5.71
N SER A 308 20.90 11.31 -5.07
CA SER A 308 19.69 10.55 -5.40
C SER A 308 19.15 10.94 -6.78
N GLY A 309 18.39 10.04 -7.42
CA GLY A 309 17.56 10.39 -8.56
C GLY A 309 16.25 11.04 -8.13
N VAL A 310 15.60 11.80 -9.01
CA VAL A 310 14.22 12.26 -8.77
C VAL A 310 13.26 11.07 -8.87
N MET A 311 12.30 10.96 -7.96
CA MET A 311 11.27 9.91 -8.00
C MET A 311 10.49 9.99 -9.31
N GLN A 312 10.21 8.83 -9.92
CA GLN A 312 9.54 8.77 -11.22
C GLN A 312 8.20 9.52 -11.20
N GLY A 313 7.95 10.30 -12.27
CA GLY A 313 6.76 11.11 -12.41
C GLY A 313 6.72 12.37 -11.54
N VAL A 314 7.74 12.61 -10.69
CA VAL A 314 7.83 13.83 -9.89
C VAL A 314 8.48 14.94 -10.71
N THR A 315 7.76 16.06 -10.88
CA THR A 315 8.18 17.21 -11.70
C THR A 315 8.40 18.49 -10.89
N SER A 316 7.99 18.50 -9.63
CA SER A 316 8.14 19.64 -8.72
C SER A 316 8.11 19.21 -7.25
N ALA A 317 8.64 20.04 -6.36
CA ALA A 317 8.68 19.76 -4.92
C ALA A 317 7.28 19.66 -4.29
N PHE A 318 6.32 20.43 -4.78
CA PHE A 318 4.96 20.51 -4.27
C PHE A 318 3.94 20.12 -5.34
N ASN A 319 2.86 19.46 -4.93
CA ASN A 319 1.72 19.07 -5.78
C ASN A 319 2.07 18.14 -6.95
N SER A 320 3.24 17.52 -6.94
CA SER A 320 3.66 16.49 -7.87
C SER A 320 3.83 15.19 -7.10
N LEU A 321 2.86 14.29 -7.21
CA LEU A 321 2.81 13.08 -6.38
C LEU A 321 3.61 11.92 -6.98
N GLY A 322 4.09 12.06 -8.22
CA GLY A 322 4.84 11.02 -8.93
C GLY A 322 3.99 9.80 -9.30
N ASN A 323 4.64 8.82 -9.92
CA ASN A 323 3.99 7.57 -10.30
C ASN A 323 3.44 6.86 -9.06
N SER A 324 2.24 6.30 -9.20
CA SER A 324 1.50 5.64 -8.13
C SER A 324 1.29 6.51 -6.89
N ASN A 325 1.39 7.84 -7.05
CA ASN A 325 1.23 8.84 -5.99
C ASN A 325 2.19 8.67 -4.80
N LEU A 326 3.38 8.11 -5.00
CA LEU A 326 4.30 7.76 -3.91
C LEU A 326 5.01 8.96 -3.27
N ASN A 327 5.07 10.12 -3.96
CA ASN A 327 5.63 11.35 -3.40
C ASN A 327 4.63 12.08 -2.49
N GLN A 328 4.24 11.44 -1.40
CA GLN A 328 3.44 12.04 -0.32
C GLN A 328 3.88 11.54 1.05
N GLY A 329 3.61 12.36 2.07
CA GLY A 329 4.05 12.12 3.44
C GLY A 329 3.66 10.76 3.99
N VAL A 330 2.48 10.25 3.68
CA VAL A 330 2.01 8.92 4.14
C VAL A 330 2.88 7.75 3.68
N PHE A 331 3.75 7.92 2.68
CA PHE A 331 4.64 6.89 2.13
C PHE A 331 6.13 7.18 2.40
N THR A 332 6.51 8.45 2.48
CA THR A 332 7.88 8.89 2.84
C THR A 332 7.83 10.24 3.54
N THR A 333 8.50 10.33 4.68
CA THR A 333 8.63 11.59 5.44
C THR A 333 9.46 12.64 4.70
N MET A 334 10.18 12.23 3.64
CA MET A 334 11.03 13.12 2.85
C MET A 334 10.26 13.92 1.78
N SER A 335 8.98 13.61 1.57
CA SER A 335 8.10 14.34 0.64
C SER A 335 7.69 15.70 1.19
N TYR A 336 7.68 16.74 0.35
CA TYR A 336 7.08 18.04 0.66
C TYR A 336 5.56 18.07 0.44
N ASN A 337 4.98 16.96 -0.01
CA ASN A 337 3.54 16.76 -0.04
C ASN A 337 3.09 16.09 1.26
N ASP A 338 3.22 16.82 2.38
CA ASP A 338 2.96 16.33 3.72
C ASP A 338 1.56 15.74 3.89
N GLY A 339 1.45 14.71 4.72
CA GLY A 339 0.22 14.01 5.04
C GLY A 339 -0.21 13.05 3.94
N TRP A 340 -1.51 12.76 3.86
CA TRP A 340 -2.11 11.91 2.84
C TRP A 340 -2.94 12.76 1.87
N ARG A 341 -2.31 13.16 0.76
CA ARG A 341 -2.89 14.09 -0.23
C ARG A 341 -4.02 13.50 -1.06
N THR A 342 -3.97 12.19 -1.28
CA THR A 342 -4.97 11.47 -2.08
C THR A 342 -6.14 10.94 -1.27
N ALA A 343 -6.16 11.14 0.04
CA ALA A 343 -7.32 10.81 0.87
C ALA A 343 -8.53 11.71 0.52
N ASP A 344 -9.73 11.19 0.63
CA ASP A 344 -10.97 11.95 0.39
C ASP A 344 -11.08 13.21 1.25
N HIS A 345 -10.57 13.16 2.47
CA HIS A 345 -10.51 14.31 3.38
C HIS A 345 -9.29 15.23 3.16
N GLY A 346 -8.37 14.87 2.25
CA GLY A 346 -7.12 15.59 2.00
C GLY A 346 -6.12 15.54 3.17
N ALA A 347 -5.05 16.34 3.08
CA ALA A 347 -4.07 16.45 4.16
C ALA A 347 -4.63 17.28 5.33
N SER A 348 -4.10 17.04 6.54
CA SER A 348 -4.44 17.82 7.73
C SER A 348 -4.10 19.31 7.55
N THR A 349 -4.87 20.16 8.18
CA THR A 349 -4.58 21.61 8.33
C THR A 349 -4.24 21.99 9.77
N SER A 350 -4.26 21.03 10.68
CA SER A 350 -3.96 21.24 12.10
C SER A 350 -2.46 21.22 12.34
N VAL A 351 -1.97 22.02 13.28
CA VAL A 351 -0.58 21.95 13.73
C VAL A 351 -0.33 20.84 14.76
N SER A 352 -1.37 20.20 15.30
CA SER A 352 -1.27 19.30 16.46
C SER A 352 -1.59 17.83 16.19
N TYR A 353 -2.06 17.49 14.98
CA TYR A 353 -2.40 16.11 14.60
C TYR A 353 -2.46 15.93 13.07
N GLY A 354 -2.44 14.69 12.64
CA GLY A 354 -2.72 14.29 11.25
C GLY A 354 -1.50 14.32 10.33
N TRP A 355 -0.30 14.34 10.91
CA TRP A 355 0.96 14.25 10.18
C TRP A 355 1.65 12.91 10.49
N GLN A 356 2.80 12.66 9.87
CA GLN A 356 3.57 11.44 10.11
C GLN A 356 4.16 11.46 11.54
N GLY A 357 3.98 10.36 12.25
CA GLY A 357 4.53 10.19 13.59
C GLY A 357 5.77 9.30 13.64
N THR A 358 6.15 8.68 12.53
CA THR A 358 7.29 7.76 12.39
C THR A 358 7.94 7.93 11.01
N PRO A 359 9.13 7.41 10.74
CA PRO A 359 9.56 7.09 9.39
C PRO A 359 8.48 6.24 8.71
N MET A 360 8.22 6.47 7.41
CA MET A 360 7.19 5.77 6.67
C MET A 360 7.78 4.58 5.90
N ALA A 361 6.95 3.80 5.22
CA ALA A 361 7.37 2.50 4.70
C ALA A 361 8.56 2.56 3.72
N LEU A 362 8.64 3.58 2.86
CA LEU A 362 9.78 3.77 1.97
C LEU A 362 11.04 4.18 2.75
N ASP A 363 10.89 5.04 3.77
CA ASP A 363 12.01 5.46 4.63
C ASP A 363 12.57 4.27 5.39
N ILE A 364 11.69 3.42 5.96
CA ILE A 364 12.06 2.21 6.70
C ILE A 364 12.90 1.28 5.83
N ALA A 365 12.51 1.06 4.58
CA ALA A 365 13.25 0.21 3.65
C ALA A 365 14.69 0.71 3.43
N VAL A 366 14.88 2.02 3.19
CA VAL A 366 16.22 2.62 3.03
C VAL A 366 17.03 2.52 4.33
N LEU A 367 16.41 2.82 5.48
CA LEU A 367 17.07 2.75 6.77
C LEU A 367 17.56 1.34 7.09
N GLN A 368 16.73 0.34 6.79
CA GLN A 368 17.08 -1.07 7.04
C GLN A 368 18.14 -1.60 6.07
N GLU A 369 18.11 -1.19 4.81
CA GLU A 369 19.19 -1.50 3.87
C GLU A 369 20.55 -0.99 4.37
N ARG A 370 20.56 0.22 4.95
CA ARG A 370 21.79 0.88 5.39
C ARG A 370 22.32 0.44 6.74
N TYR A 371 21.43 0.28 7.70
CA TYR A 371 21.79 0.07 9.11
C TYR A 371 21.46 -1.34 9.60
N GLY A 372 20.72 -2.13 8.82
CA GLY A 372 20.06 -3.35 9.25
C GLY A 372 18.77 -3.05 10.01
N ALA A 373 17.84 -3.98 9.97
CA ALA A 373 16.56 -3.88 10.66
C ALA A 373 16.74 -3.97 12.19
N ASN A 374 15.92 -3.26 12.96
CA ASN A 374 15.75 -3.58 14.37
C ASN A 374 14.91 -4.85 14.48
N THR A 375 15.46 -5.92 15.01
CA THR A 375 14.85 -7.25 15.13
C THR A 375 14.19 -7.49 16.50
N THR A 376 13.97 -6.45 17.28
CA THR A 376 13.41 -6.55 18.63
C THR A 376 12.11 -5.79 18.83
N THR A 377 11.77 -4.92 17.90
CA THR A 377 10.56 -4.09 17.97
C THR A 377 9.33 -4.94 17.79
N ASN A 378 8.37 -4.81 18.70
CA ASN A 378 7.05 -5.46 18.64
C ASN A 378 7.13 -7.00 18.39
N SER A 379 8.06 -7.70 19.04
CA SER A 379 8.29 -9.14 18.83
C SER A 379 7.29 -10.06 19.53
N ALA A 380 6.28 -9.53 20.16
CA ALA A 380 5.18 -10.24 20.82
C ALA A 380 3.86 -9.77 20.20
N ASN A 381 2.79 -10.52 20.44
CA ASN A 381 1.45 -10.16 19.94
C ASN A 381 1.12 -8.70 20.25
N THR A 382 0.92 -7.92 19.22
CA THR A 382 0.70 -6.47 19.28
C THR A 382 -0.69 -6.13 18.75
N THR A 383 -1.34 -5.15 19.37
CA THR A 383 -2.61 -4.61 18.87
C THR A 383 -2.43 -3.16 18.43
N TYR A 384 -2.66 -2.90 17.17
CA TYR A 384 -2.61 -1.58 16.55
C TYR A 384 -4.02 -1.00 16.46
N VAL A 385 -4.28 0.06 17.22
CA VAL A 385 -5.61 0.67 17.27
C VAL A 385 -5.68 1.87 16.33
N LEU A 386 -6.60 1.84 15.36
CA LEU A 386 -6.82 2.97 14.45
C LEU A 386 -7.27 4.21 15.24
N PRO A 387 -6.74 5.39 14.90
CA PRO A 387 -7.24 6.65 15.45
C PRO A 387 -8.73 6.84 15.10
N THR A 388 -9.54 7.23 16.07
CA THR A 388 -10.99 7.37 15.90
C THR A 388 -11.46 8.83 15.80
N ASN A 389 -10.55 9.80 15.94
CA ASN A 389 -10.90 11.22 15.89
C ASN A 389 -9.70 12.09 15.52
N ASN A 390 -9.99 13.29 15.08
CA ASN A 390 -9.02 14.32 14.68
C ASN A 390 -8.52 15.12 15.87
N MET A 391 -7.77 14.48 16.76
CA MET A 391 -7.22 15.07 17.97
C MET A 391 -5.74 14.76 18.12
N ARG A 392 -5.09 15.40 19.10
CA ARG A 392 -3.71 15.09 19.48
C ARG A 392 -3.54 13.59 19.70
N GLY A 393 -2.54 13.01 19.05
CA GLY A 393 -2.30 11.55 19.05
C GLY A 393 -2.88 10.83 17.83
N ALA A 394 -3.64 11.52 16.96
CA ALA A 394 -3.97 11.00 15.64
C ALA A 394 -2.83 11.35 14.67
N TYR A 395 -2.22 10.33 14.07
CA TYR A 395 -1.12 10.46 13.12
C TYR A 395 -1.04 9.26 12.19
N TYR A 396 -0.28 9.41 11.10
CA TYR A 396 0.07 8.32 10.22
C TYR A 396 1.38 7.67 10.69
N GLN A 397 1.40 6.34 10.68
CA GLN A 397 2.59 5.56 11.03
C GLN A 397 2.75 4.40 10.06
N ALA A 398 3.99 4.04 9.74
CA ALA A 398 4.28 2.75 9.14
C ALA A 398 4.56 1.73 10.26
N ILE A 399 3.83 0.63 10.25
CA ILE A 399 4.03 -0.47 11.20
C ILE A 399 5.32 -1.19 10.82
N TRP A 400 6.25 -1.27 11.78
CA TRP A 400 7.37 -2.20 11.80
C TRP A 400 7.17 -3.16 12.97
N ASP A 401 7.00 -4.42 12.64
CA ASP A 401 6.79 -5.52 13.56
C ASP A 401 7.65 -6.70 13.15
N VAL A 402 8.28 -7.38 14.12
CA VAL A 402 9.23 -8.45 13.84
C VAL A 402 8.70 -9.84 14.18
N GLY A 403 7.44 -9.92 14.60
CA GLY A 403 6.73 -11.18 14.84
C GLY A 403 5.84 -11.14 16.06
N GLY A 404 4.98 -12.10 16.10
CA GLY A 404 3.88 -12.25 17.02
C GLY A 404 2.70 -12.82 16.26
N THR A 405 1.52 -12.66 16.81
CA THR A 405 0.25 -12.71 16.11
C THR A 405 -0.42 -11.38 16.37
N ASP A 406 -0.47 -10.56 15.36
CA ASP A 406 -0.71 -9.14 15.50
C ASP A 406 -2.07 -8.75 14.92
N THR A 407 -2.65 -7.67 15.43
CA THR A 407 -4.02 -7.30 15.06
C THR A 407 -4.14 -5.80 14.82
N ILE A 408 -4.71 -5.39 13.69
CA ILE A 408 -5.21 -4.03 13.52
C ILE A 408 -6.68 -3.98 13.92
N VAL A 409 -7.05 -3.04 14.79
CA VAL A 409 -8.43 -2.90 15.28
C VAL A 409 -8.97 -1.51 15.07
N HIS A 410 -10.27 -1.44 14.72
CA HIS A 410 -11.10 -0.25 14.78
C HIS A 410 -12.11 -0.37 15.91
N LEU A 411 -12.15 0.60 16.84
CA LEU A 411 -12.96 0.50 18.06
C LEU A 411 -14.16 1.45 18.09
N ASP A 412 -14.45 2.16 17.01
CA ASP A 412 -15.51 3.17 16.96
C ASP A 412 -16.67 2.75 16.05
N ASN A 413 -17.70 3.57 16.00
CA ASN A 413 -18.88 3.39 15.18
C ASN A 413 -18.84 4.29 13.93
N THR A 414 -17.68 4.35 13.29
CA THR A 414 -17.45 5.00 11.99
C THR A 414 -16.93 3.96 11.02
N ALA A 415 -17.17 4.13 9.74
CA ALA A 415 -16.64 3.23 8.73
C ALA A 415 -15.10 3.30 8.70
N ALA A 416 -14.47 2.16 8.53
CA ALA A 416 -13.01 2.05 8.39
C ALA A 416 -12.61 1.21 7.16
N VAL A 417 -11.39 1.43 6.71
CA VAL A 417 -10.67 0.51 5.82
C VAL A 417 -9.50 -0.03 6.62
N ILE A 418 -9.40 -1.36 6.71
CA ILE A 418 -8.25 -2.04 7.29
C ILE A 418 -7.62 -2.89 6.19
N ASP A 419 -6.37 -2.61 5.85
CA ASP A 419 -5.64 -3.33 4.81
C ASP A 419 -4.36 -3.91 5.41
N LEU A 420 -4.26 -5.24 5.44
CA LEU A 420 -3.15 -5.98 6.05
C LEU A 420 -1.97 -6.20 5.09
N ARG A 421 -2.07 -5.73 3.85
CA ARG A 421 -1.02 -5.93 2.85
C ARG A 421 0.17 -5.00 3.09
N PRO A 422 1.40 -5.52 3.13
CA PRO A 422 2.60 -4.72 3.32
C PRO A 422 2.97 -3.91 2.07
N ALA A 423 3.85 -2.93 2.25
CA ALA A 423 4.44 -2.16 1.17
C ALA A 423 5.21 -3.06 0.19
N THR A 424 5.01 -2.86 -1.12
CA THR A 424 5.68 -3.64 -2.17
C THR A 424 7.00 -3.03 -2.60
N LEU A 425 7.27 -1.78 -2.25
CA LEU A 425 8.44 -0.96 -2.62
C LEU A 425 8.61 -0.77 -4.14
N LYS A 426 7.55 -0.90 -4.91
CA LYS A 426 7.55 -0.73 -6.36
C LYS A 426 6.74 0.51 -6.78
N TYR A 427 6.90 0.93 -8.04
CA TYR A 427 6.04 1.96 -8.62
C TYR A 427 4.67 1.37 -9.02
N GLU A 428 3.88 1.00 -8.04
CA GLU A 428 2.53 0.43 -8.19
C GLU A 428 1.64 0.85 -7.01
N LEU A 429 0.36 0.56 -7.09
CA LEU A 429 -0.55 0.70 -5.95
C LEU A 429 -0.04 -0.16 -4.77
N GLY A 430 0.09 0.43 -3.60
CA GLY A 430 0.69 -0.23 -2.44
C GLY A 430 2.22 -0.16 -2.38
N GLY A 431 2.90 0.52 -3.32
CA GLY A 431 4.36 0.68 -3.29
C GLY A 431 4.90 1.26 -2.00
N GLY A 432 4.21 2.21 -1.39
CA GLY A 432 4.48 2.76 -0.05
C GLY A 432 3.62 2.15 1.07
N GLY A 433 2.93 1.05 0.80
CA GLY A 433 1.94 0.41 1.65
C GLY A 433 0.51 0.86 1.35
N PHE A 434 -0.43 0.06 1.80
CA PHE A 434 -1.86 0.40 1.77
C PHE A 434 -2.22 1.09 3.08
N VAL A 435 -3.11 2.08 3.03
CA VAL A 435 -3.43 2.88 4.23
C VAL A 435 -4.67 2.31 4.92
N SER A 436 -4.50 1.83 6.15
CA SER A 436 -5.61 1.53 7.06
C SER A 436 -6.03 2.79 7.81
N TYR A 437 -7.32 3.12 7.81
CA TYR A 437 -7.83 4.38 8.39
C TYR A 437 -9.31 4.31 8.76
N ALA A 438 -9.75 5.17 9.68
CA ALA A 438 -11.15 5.46 9.92
C ALA A 438 -11.60 6.65 9.06
N THR A 439 -12.80 6.59 8.49
CA THR A 439 -13.32 7.60 7.55
C THR A 439 -13.33 8.99 8.16
N GLY A 440 -12.71 9.96 7.47
CA GLY A 440 -12.61 11.35 7.87
C GLY A 440 -11.60 11.65 8.99
N VAL A 441 -10.80 10.67 9.40
CA VAL A 441 -9.76 10.82 10.43
C VAL A 441 -8.38 10.98 9.77
N HIS A 442 -7.67 12.04 10.13
CA HIS A 442 -6.30 12.29 9.73
C HIS A 442 -5.34 11.45 10.58
N GLY A 443 -5.13 10.22 10.20
CA GLY A 443 -4.27 9.26 10.88
C GLY A 443 -4.60 7.84 10.45
N GLY A 444 -3.67 6.94 10.64
CA GLY A 444 -3.83 5.56 10.24
C GLY A 444 -2.49 4.85 10.07
N PHE A 445 -2.53 3.68 9.47
CA PHE A 445 -1.36 2.82 9.34
C PHE A 445 -1.08 2.46 7.89
N THR A 446 0.19 2.45 7.52
CA THR A 446 0.72 1.59 6.46
C THR A 446 1.53 0.46 7.11
N ILE A 447 1.80 -0.60 6.38
CA ILE A 447 2.61 -1.73 6.87
C ILE A 447 3.92 -1.73 6.07
N ALA A 448 5.05 -1.74 6.77
CA ALA A 448 6.37 -1.77 6.15
C ALA A 448 6.59 -3.08 5.37
N ALA A 449 7.46 -3.05 4.37
CA ALA A 449 7.76 -4.22 3.56
C ALA A 449 8.30 -5.39 4.40
N GLY A 450 7.79 -6.59 4.13
CA GLY A 450 8.19 -7.81 4.83
C GLY A 450 7.56 -8.03 6.20
N VAL A 451 6.74 -7.10 6.69
CA VAL A 451 5.93 -7.28 7.91
C VAL A 451 4.66 -8.06 7.59
N ILE A 452 4.27 -8.96 8.45
CA ILE A 452 3.01 -9.71 8.39
C ILE A 452 2.18 -9.31 9.59
N ILE A 453 0.95 -8.91 9.36
CA ILE A 453 -0.09 -8.72 10.38
C ILE A 453 -1.18 -9.74 10.07
N GLU A 454 -1.51 -10.59 11.04
CA GLU A 454 -2.36 -11.75 10.80
C GLU A 454 -3.84 -11.45 11.00
N ASN A 455 -4.22 -10.47 11.84
CA ASN A 455 -5.60 -10.29 12.23
C ASN A 455 -6.10 -8.88 11.98
N ALA A 456 -7.40 -8.80 11.72
CA ALA A 456 -8.12 -7.53 11.63
C ALA A 456 -9.46 -7.59 12.36
N GLN A 457 -9.84 -6.48 12.98
CA GLN A 457 -11.14 -6.31 13.60
C GLN A 457 -11.73 -4.96 13.26
N GLY A 458 -12.86 -4.95 12.57
CA GLY A 458 -13.68 -3.79 12.30
C GLY A 458 -14.47 -3.32 13.53
N GLY A 459 -15.21 -2.23 13.34
CA GLY A 459 -15.94 -1.54 14.40
C GLY A 459 -17.43 -1.80 14.42
N GLY A 460 -18.23 -0.73 14.56
CA GLY A 460 -19.67 -0.83 14.64
C GLY A 460 -20.41 -0.25 13.44
N HIS A 461 -19.76 -0.12 12.28
CA HIS A 461 -20.28 0.44 11.04
C HIS A 461 -19.72 -0.35 9.86
N THR A 462 -20.27 -0.13 8.66
CA THR A 462 -19.79 -0.78 7.44
C THR A 462 -18.29 -0.55 7.24
N ASP A 463 -17.51 -1.61 7.34
CA ASP A 463 -16.07 -1.61 7.19
C ASP A 463 -15.64 -2.37 5.93
N THR A 464 -14.47 -2.06 5.42
CA THR A 464 -13.81 -2.84 4.38
C THR A 464 -12.50 -3.38 4.95
N ILE A 465 -12.38 -4.70 5.01
CA ILE A 465 -11.20 -5.36 5.57
C ILE A 465 -10.55 -6.22 4.51
N ILE A 466 -9.25 -6.05 4.35
CA ILE A 466 -8.46 -6.67 3.32
C ILE A 466 -7.31 -7.42 3.99
N GLY A 467 -7.30 -8.74 3.85
CA GLY A 467 -6.26 -9.65 4.33
C GLY A 467 -4.96 -9.56 3.51
N ASN A 468 -4.14 -10.56 3.67
CA ASN A 468 -2.85 -10.67 2.97
C ASN A 468 -2.58 -12.14 2.56
N GLY A 469 -1.34 -12.55 2.33
CA GLY A 469 -1.01 -13.94 1.97
C GLY A 469 -0.72 -14.86 3.15
N ALA A 470 -1.14 -14.49 4.36
CA ALA A 470 -1.02 -15.35 5.56
C ALA A 470 -2.41 -15.79 6.00
N ASN A 471 -2.48 -16.84 6.83
CA ASN A 471 -3.74 -17.24 7.46
C ASN A 471 -4.26 -16.12 8.37
N ASN A 472 -5.30 -15.44 7.95
CA ASN A 472 -5.85 -14.30 8.66
C ASN A 472 -7.04 -14.70 9.57
N THR A 473 -7.25 -13.94 10.64
CA THR A 473 -8.52 -13.93 11.36
C THR A 473 -9.13 -12.54 11.21
N ILE A 474 -10.22 -12.47 10.49
CA ILE A 474 -10.90 -11.23 10.12
C ILE A 474 -12.27 -11.20 10.78
N ASN A 475 -12.56 -10.14 11.55
CA ASN A 475 -13.87 -9.90 12.13
C ASN A 475 -14.38 -8.54 11.66
N GLY A 476 -15.53 -8.51 10.96
CA GLY A 476 -16.15 -7.28 10.50
C GLY A 476 -16.64 -6.40 11.65
N GLY A 477 -17.22 -7.01 12.66
CA GLY A 477 -17.81 -6.33 13.79
C GLY A 477 -19.32 -6.18 13.63
N ALA A 478 -19.85 -4.97 13.77
CA ALA A 478 -21.24 -4.70 13.48
C ALA A 478 -21.33 -3.75 12.28
N GLY A 479 -22.17 -4.11 11.32
CA GLY A 479 -22.28 -3.33 10.10
C GLY A 479 -22.64 -4.22 8.95
N ALA A 480 -22.56 -3.73 7.75
CA ALA A 480 -22.62 -4.56 6.55
C ALA A 480 -21.23 -4.51 5.93
N ASP A 481 -20.40 -5.46 6.33
CA ASP A 481 -18.97 -5.41 6.11
C ASP A 481 -18.55 -6.14 4.83
N ILE A 482 -17.42 -5.77 4.28
CA ILE A 482 -16.83 -6.44 3.12
C ILE A 482 -15.44 -6.91 3.51
N MET A 483 -15.22 -8.22 3.46
CA MET A 483 -14.00 -8.84 3.93
C MET A 483 -13.36 -9.69 2.84
N TYR A 484 -12.06 -9.57 2.66
CA TYR A 484 -11.25 -10.31 1.69
C TYR A 484 -10.11 -11.02 2.41
N GLY A 485 -9.96 -12.36 2.25
CA GLY A 485 -8.86 -13.14 2.80
C GLY A 485 -7.60 -13.08 1.93
N TYR A 486 -7.71 -13.29 0.65
CA TYR A 486 -6.68 -13.49 -0.38
C TYR A 486 -6.10 -14.90 -0.38
N ASP A 487 -4.79 -15.06 -0.13
CA ASP A 487 -4.15 -16.38 -0.03
C ASP A 487 -4.05 -16.76 1.45
N GLY A 488 -4.25 -18.01 1.78
CA GLY A 488 -4.11 -18.51 3.15
C GLY A 488 -5.38 -19.22 3.61
N ASN A 489 -5.33 -19.93 4.73
CA ASN A 489 -6.52 -20.51 5.32
C ASN A 489 -7.11 -19.51 6.31
N ASP A 490 -8.09 -18.76 5.88
CA ASP A 490 -8.61 -17.60 6.58
C ASP A 490 -9.84 -17.94 7.43
N VAL A 491 -10.07 -17.16 8.46
CA VAL A 491 -11.21 -17.34 9.35
C VAL A 491 -11.97 -16.03 9.49
N PHE A 492 -13.23 -16.03 9.08
CA PHE A 492 -14.08 -14.86 9.08
C PHE A 492 -15.14 -14.93 10.20
N ASP A 493 -15.25 -13.84 10.95
CA ASP A 493 -16.29 -13.61 11.97
C ASP A 493 -16.40 -14.68 13.05
N VAL A 494 -15.28 -15.19 13.54
CA VAL A 494 -15.23 -16.21 14.58
C VAL A 494 -15.88 -15.77 15.90
N SER A 495 -16.01 -14.46 16.16
CA SER A 495 -16.54 -13.92 17.42
C SER A 495 -18.04 -13.65 17.36
N SER A 496 -18.83 -14.41 18.09
CA SER A 496 -20.30 -14.30 18.14
C SER A 496 -20.86 -13.06 18.85
N SER A 497 -20.03 -12.24 19.48
CA SER A 497 -20.53 -11.18 20.38
C SER A 497 -20.69 -9.79 19.73
N GLN A 498 -20.22 -9.60 18.50
CA GLN A 498 -20.24 -8.32 17.79
C GLN A 498 -20.63 -8.43 16.31
N ARG A 499 -20.95 -9.64 15.85
CA ARG A 499 -21.41 -9.85 14.47
C ARG A 499 -22.84 -9.36 14.34
N SER A 500 -23.10 -8.51 13.39
CA SER A 500 -24.48 -8.19 12.97
C SER A 500 -24.41 -7.37 11.69
N GLY A 501 -25.16 -7.74 10.71
CA GLY A 501 -25.21 -7.03 9.44
C GLY A 501 -25.30 -8.02 8.29
N ASN A 502 -25.33 -7.51 7.08
CA ASN A 502 -25.33 -8.33 5.88
C ASN A 502 -23.92 -8.30 5.31
N ASP A 503 -23.09 -9.24 5.73
CA ASP A 503 -21.68 -9.24 5.44
C ASP A 503 -21.35 -9.95 4.12
N GLN A 504 -20.27 -9.56 3.49
CA GLN A 504 -19.74 -10.18 2.28
C GLN A 504 -18.33 -10.70 2.55
N PHE A 505 -18.17 -11.99 2.38
CA PHE A 505 -16.91 -12.69 2.59
C PHE A 505 -16.37 -13.18 1.25
N TYR A 506 -15.15 -12.86 0.95
CA TYR A 506 -14.37 -13.37 -0.17
C TYR A 506 -13.19 -14.12 0.43
N GLY A 507 -13.22 -15.45 0.44
CA GLY A 507 -12.16 -16.26 1.02
C GLY A 507 -10.87 -16.12 0.24
N GLY A 508 -10.85 -16.64 -0.97
CA GLY A 508 -9.73 -16.62 -1.87
C GLY A 508 -9.00 -17.96 -1.90
N LEU A 509 -7.67 -17.97 -2.04
CA LEU A 509 -6.95 -19.23 -2.13
C LEU A 509 -6.67 -19.82 -0.74
N GLY A 510 -7.16 -21.01 -0.46
CA GLY A 510 -6.92 -21.73 0.78
C GLY A 510 -8.18 -22.42 1.29
N ASP A 511 -8.09 -23.18 2.37
CA ASP A 511 -9.26 -23.78 3.00
C ASP A 511 -9.83 -22.80 4.02
N ASP A 512 -10.87 -22.05 3.64
CA ASP A 512 -11.38 -20.93 4.41
C ASP A 512 -12.56 -21.31 5.32
N THR A 513 -12.77 -20.51 6.36
CA THR A 513 -13.82 -20.77 7.37
C THR A 513 -14.65 -19.52 7.60
N PHE A 514 -15.95 -19.63 7.38
CA PHE A 514 -16.92 -18.56 7.50
C PHE A 514 -17.92 -18.85 8.61
N TYR A 515 -18.14 -17.88 9.49
CA TYR A 515 -19.20 -17.95 10.49
C TYR A 515 -20.32 -16.99 10.11
N ILE A 516 -21.48 -17.50 9.72
CA ILE A 516 -22.63 -16.71 9.30
C ILE A 516 -23.76 -16.76 10.34
N ASP A 517 -24.40 -15.61 10.60
CA ASP A 517 -25.49 -15.51 11.57
C ASP A 517 -26.62 -14.55 11.13
N ASP A 518 -26.49 -13.89 9.99
CA ASP A 518 -27.54 -13.07 9.36
C ASP A 518 -27.95 -13.63 8.00
N LEU A 519 -29.25 -13.51 7.67
CA LEU A 519 -29.79 -14.00 6.38
C LEU A 519 -29.25 -13.23 5.17
N GLY A 520 -28.62 -12.10 5.38
CA GLY A 520 -28.02 -11.28 4.33
C GLY A 520 -26.57 -11.55 4.08
N ASP A 521 -25.94 -12.41 4.92
CA ASP A 521 -24.54 -12.79 4.74
C ASP A 521 -24.31 -13.56 3.45
N ARG A 522 -23.18 -13.29 2.82
CA ARG A 522 -22.83 -13.90 1.53
C ARG A 522 -21.37 -14.36 1.55
N VAL A 523 -21.16 -15.65 1.40
CA VAL A 523 -19.87 -16.24 1.08
C VAL A 523 -19.73 -16.28 -0.45
N ILE A 524 -18.62 -15.82 -0.95
CA ILE A 524 -18.31 -15.67 -2.38
C ILE A 524 -16.96 -16.35 -2.63
N GLU A 525 -17.01 -17.48 -3.33
CA GLU A 525 -15.85 -18.30 -3.69
C GLU A 525 -15.79 -18.50 -5.20
N TYR A 526 -14.62 -18.88 -5.70
CA TYR A 526 -14.40 -19.19 -7.10
C TYR A 526 -13.80 -20.61 -7.26
N ALA A 527 -13.81 -21.12 -8.46
CA ALA A 527 -13.32 -22.46 -8.75
C ALA A 527 -11.82 -22.59 -8.43
N ASP A 528 -11.46 -23.72 -7.81
CA ASP A 528 -10.08 -24.08 -7.45
C ASP A 528 -9.46 -23.18 -6.34
N GLU A 529 -10.25 -22.50 -5.54
CA GLU A 529 -9.75 -21.67 -4.43
C GLU A 529 -9.49 -22.48 -3.15
N GLY A 530 -10.17 -23.60 -2.91
CA GLY A 530 -9.88 -24.45 -1.72
C GLY A 530 -10.95 -25.45 -1.40
N ILE A 531 -11.04 -25.82 -0.13
CA ILE A 531 -12.14 -26.59 0.47
C ILE A 531 -12.71 -25.80 1.64
N ASP A 532 -13.80 -25.12 1.39
CA ASP A 532 -14.29 -24.06 2.24
C ASP A 532 -15.42 -24.51 3.15
N THR A 533 -15.47 -23.93 4.35
CA THR A 533 -16.39 -24.37 5.40
C THR A 533 -17.22 -23.22 5.96
N VAL A 534 -18.52 -23.32 5.85
CA VAL A 534 -19.49 -22.42 6.46
C VAL A 534 -20.02 -23.01 7.78
N TYR A 535 -19.84 -22.30 8.88
CA TYR A 535 -20.53 -22.54 10.15
C TYR A 535 -21.74 -21.60 10.24
N SER A 536 -22.94 -22.17 10.22
CA SER A 536 -24.17 -21.39 10.18
C SER A 536 -25.01 -21.54 11.45
N SER A 537 -25.43 -20.41 12.02
CA SER A 537 -26.42 -20.35 13.09
C SER A 537 -27.85 -20.05 12.60
N LEU A 538 -28.06 -20.01 11.31
CA LEU A 538 -29.34 -19.67 10.66
C LEU A 538 -30.32 -20.86 10.68
N ASP A 539 -31.63 -20.53 10.57
CA ASP A 539 -32.70 -21.55 10.42
C ASP A 539 -32.67 -22.20 9.03
N ALA A 540 -32.06 -21.53 8.03
CA ALA A 540 -31.84 -22.06 6.69
C ALA A 540 -30.57 -21.45 6.09
N THR A 541 -29.68 -22.31 5.61
CA THR A 541 -28.42 -21.96 4.97
C THR A 541 -28.44 -22.43 3.53
N PHE A 542 -28.07 -21.55 2.61
CA PHE A 542 -27.88 -21.85 1.20
C PHE A 542 -26.41 -21.57 0.88
N LEU A 543 -25.67 -22.63 0.54
CA LEU A 543 -24.28 -22.51 0.11
C LEU A 543 -24.21 -21.80 -1.24
N GLY A 544 -23.19 -20.97 -1.44
CA GLY A 544 -22.82 -20.43 -2.75
C GLY A 544 -22.13 -21.47 -3.64
N GLU A 545 -21.90 -21.12 -4.90
CA GLU A 545 -21.04 -21.92 -5.79
C GLU A 545 -19.66 -22.08 -5.16
N PHE A 546 -19.04 -23.24 -5.32
CA PHE A 546 -17.67 -23.55 -4.86
C PHE A 546 -17.45 -23.50 -3.34
N VAL A 547 -18.51 -23.65 -2.54
CA VAL A 547 -18.41 -23.88 -1.09
C VAL A 547 -18.75 -25.35 -0.80
N GLU A 548 -17.81 -26.09 -0.25
CA GLU A 548 -17.96 -27.54 -0.09
C GLU A 548 -18.65 -27.94 1.21
N ASN A 549 -18.35 -27.24 2.31
CA ASN A 549 -18.75 -27.71 3.61
C ASN A 549 -19.71 -26.77 4.33
N VAL A 550 -20.69 -27.36 5.04
CA VAL A 550 -21.53 -26.65 5.98
C VAL A 550 -21.68 -27.43 7.29
N VAL A 551 -21.64 -26.67 8.38
CA VAL A 551 -21.93 -27.18 9.73
C VAL A 551 -23.02 -26.31 10.35
N LEU A 552 -24.17 -26.90 10.65
CA LEU A 552 -25.26 -26.20 11.33
C LEU A 552 -24.96 -26.09 12.81
N THR A 553 -24.93 -24.88 13.33
CA THR A 553 -24.63 -24.57 14.74
C THR A 553 -25.83 -24.01 15.50
N SER A 554 -26.97 -23.84 14.83
CA SER A 554 -28.22 -23.34 15.43
C SER A 554 -28.63 -24.20 16.64
N ALA A 555 -29.22 -23.55 17.65
CA ALA A 555 -29.79 -24.23 18.83
C ALA A 555 -31.29 -24.59 18.64
N MET A 556 -31.74 -24.75 17.39
CA MET A 556 -33.09 -25.12 17.00
C MET A 556 -33.07 -25.85 15.65
N ASP A 557 -34.25 -26.25 15.15
CA ASP A 557 -34.39 -26.83 13.82
C ASP A 557 -33.77 -25.90 12.77
N ALA A 558 -32.88 -26.45 11.94
CA ALA A 558 -32.18 -25.69 10.90
C ALA A 558 -31.99 -26.55 9.65
N ASN A 559 -31.84 -25.90 8.50
CA ASN A 559 -31.75 -26.58 7.21
C ASN A 559 -30.52 -26.14 6.43
N ALA A 560 -29.94 -27.06 5.66
CA ALA A 560 -28.81 -26.76 4.78
C ALA A 560 -29.13 -27.21 3.35
N TYR A 561 -28.76 -26.36 2.38
CA TYR A 561 -28.96 -26.58 0.95
C TYR A 561 -27.68 -26.23 0.22
N ALA A 562 -27.11 -27.19 -0.52
CA ALA A 562 -26.00 -26.91 -1.43
C ALA A 562 -26.47 -26.10 -2.66
N ASP A 563 -25.53 -25.70 -3.49
CA ASP A 563 -25.87 -25.05 -4.75
C ASP A 563 -26.54 -26.03 -5.73
N THR A 564 -27.62 -25.60 -6.33
CA THR A 564 -28.42 -26.43 -7.27
C THR A 564 -27.79 -26.57 -8.66
N ALA A 565 -26.71 -25.86 -8.95
CA ALA A 565 -26.07 -25.81 -10.26
C ALA A 565 -24.74 -26.59 -10.32
N GLY A 566 -24.20 -27.04 -9.19
CA GLY A 566 -22.90 -27.68 -9.08
C GLY A 566 -22.94 -29.20 -8.98
N ASP A 567 -21.87 -29.86 -9.47
CA ASP A 567 -21.54 -31.27 -9.22
C ASP A 567 -20.44 -31.36 -8.12
N THR A 568 -20.40 -30.39 -7.20
CA THR A 568 -19.40 -30.31 -6.12
C THR A 568 -19.68 -31.35 -5.06
N ALA A 569 -18.68 -32.10 -4.65
CA ALA A 569 -18.80 -33.04 -3.53
C ALA A 569 -18.89 -32.26 -2.21
N ASN A 570 -20.05 -32.25 -1.58
CA ASN A 570 -20.33 -31.49 -0.37
C ASN A 570 -20.22 -32.36 0.90
N ARG A 571 -19.79 -31.72 1.99
CA ARG A 571 -19.90 -32.29 3.32
C ARG A 571 -20.82 -31.44 4.19
N MET A 572 -21.98 -31.94 4.49
CA MET A 572 -23.04 -31.22 5.21
C MET A 572 -23.34 -31.90 6.56
N THR A 573 -23.20 -31.14 7.64
CA THR A 573 -23.40 -31.66 9.00
C THR A 573 -24.52 -30.88 9.68
N GLY A 574 -25.54 -31.61 10.11
CA GLY A 574 -26.67 -31.13 10.91
C GLY A 574 -26.28 -30.84 12.36
N ASN A 575 -27.26 -30.50 13.17
CA ASN A 575 -27.08 -30.18 14.57
C ASN A 575 -27.78 -31.25 15.49
N GLY A 576 -28.22 -30.87 16.67
CA GLY A 576 -28.94 -31.76 17.60
C GLY A 576 -30.46 -31.59 17.54
N PHE A 577 -31.02 -31.05 16.45
CA PHE A 577 -32.43 -30.77 16.22
C PHE A 577 -32.85 -31.26 14.83
N ASN A 578 -34.13 -31.13 14.48
CA ASN A 578 -34.62 -31.63 13.20
C ASN A 578 -34.09 -30.80 12.02
N ASN A 579 -33.41 -31.46 11.10
CA ASN A 579 -32.80 -30.82 9.96
C ASN A 579 -33.39 -31.31 8.62
N VAL A 580 -33.36 -30.46 7.63
CA VAL A 580 -33.49 -30.84 6.22
C VAL A 580 -32.20 -30.49 5.51
N ILE A 581 -31.48 -31.49 5.01
CA ILE A 581 -30.20 -31.35 4.33
C ILE A 581 -30.35 -31.85 2.88
N LYS A 582 -29.95 -31.01 1.91
CA LYS A 582 -30.00 -31.33 0.47
C LYS A 582 -28.72 -30.92 -0.22
N SER A 583 -28.04 -31.88 -0.83
CA SER A 583 -26.75 -31.67 -1.49
C SER A 583 -26.82 -31.60 -3.02
N TYR A 584 -27.88 -32.09 -3.64
CA TYR A 584 -28.21 -32.05 -5.07
C TYR A 584 -27.30 -32.86 -5.99
N GLY A 585 -26.05 -32.53 -6.18
CA GLY A 585 -25.16 -33.26 -7.10
C GLY A 585 -23.71 -33.25 -6.65
N GLY A 586 -22.97 -34.30 -6.99
CA GLY A 586 -21.65 -34.63 -6.48
C GLY A 586 -21.68 -35.90 -5.65
N ASP A 587 -20.52 -36.46 -5.30
CA ASP A 587 -20.42 -37.61 -4.36
C ASP A 587 -20.37 -37.05 -2.92
N ASP A 588 -21.53 -36.94 -2.24
CA ASP A 588 -21.72 -36.14 -1.03
C ASP A 588 -21.62 -36.95 0.27
N TYR A 589 -21.30 -36.26 1.37
CA TYR A 589 -21.39 -36.78 2.71
C TYR A 589 -22.38 -35.96 3.56
N LEU A 590 -23.49 -36.56 3.98
CA LEU A 590 -24.51 -35.94 4.81
C LEU A 590 -24.55 -36.60 6.17
N ASP A 591 -24.61 -35.80 7.25
CA ASP A 591 -24.74 -36.24 8.62
C ASP A 591 -25.88 -35.45 9.28
N GLY A 592 -27.01 -36.12 9.60
CA GLY A 592 -28.16 -35.50 10.23
C GLY A 592 -27.90 -35.05 11.66
N GLY A 593 -27.16 -35.87 12.43
CA GLY A 593 -26.85 -35.58 13.81
C GLY A 593 -27.84 -36.22 14.80
N ALA A 594 -28.62 -35.45 15.49
CA ALA A 594 -29.70 -35.91 16.34
C ALA A 594 -30.95 -35.07 16.10
N GLY A 595 -32.11 -35.69 16.21
CA GLY A 595 -33.40 -35.08 15.84
C GLY A 595 -34.10 -35.95 14.81
N ASP A 596 -35.30 -35.61 14.41
CA ASP A 596 -35.97 -36.28 13.29
C ASP A 596 -35.55 -35.58 11.99
N ASP A 597 -34.58 -36.14 11.26
CA ASP A 597 -33.89 -35.51 10.14
C ASP A 597 -34.39 -35.96 8.77
N ALA A 598 -34.22 -35.14 7.75
CA ALA A 598 -34.52 -35.47 6.36
C ALA A 598 -33.32 -35.16 5.44
N LEU A 599 -32.66 -36.22 4.96
CA LEU A 599 -31.44 -36.14 4.14
C LEU A 599 -31.75 -36.51 2.69
N TYR A 600 -31.29 -35.68 1.77
CA TYR A 600 -31.40 -35.88 0.33
C TYR A 600 -30.02 -35.74 -0.32
N GLY A 601 -29.47 -36.83 -0.85
CA GLY A 601 -28.21 -36.86 -1.57
C GLY A 601 -28.34 -36.15 -2.91
N GLY A 602 -28.92 -36.80 -3.89
CA GLY A 602 -29.13 -36.25 -5.20
C GLY A 602 -28.52 -37.07 -6.32
N ASP A 603 -27.82 -36.45 -7.23
CA ASP A 603 -27.08 -37.15 -8.28
C ASP A 603 -25.63 -37.39 -7.80
N GLY A 604 -25.21 -38.67 -7.67
CA GLY A 604 -23.86 -39.01 -7.21
C GLY A 604 -23.83 -40.30 -6.39
N ASN A 605 -22.68 -40.67 -5.82
CA ASN A 605 -22.57 -41.82 -4.90
C ASN A 605 -22.45 -41.29 -3.48
N ASP A 606 -23.57 -41.09 -2.83
CA ASP A 606 -23.68 -40.36 -1.59
C ASP A 606 -23.50 -41.24 -0.36
N SER A 607 -23.01 -40.65 0.71
CA SER A 607 -22.92 -41.27 2.04
C SER A 607 -23.80 -40.51 3.03
N LEU A 608 -24.94 -41.12 3.43
CA LEU A 608 -25.91 -40.52 4.31
C LEU A 608 -25.86 -41.20 5.68
N THR A 609 -25.51 -40.42 6.72
CA THR A 609 -25.56 -40.82 8.13
C THR A 609 -26.73 -40.11 8.77
N ASP A 610 -27.79 -40.82 9.12
CA ASP A 610 -29.03 -40.20 9.61
C ASP A 610 -28.95 -39.79 11.09
N GLY A 611 -28.28 -40.60 11.95
CA GLY A 611 -27.97 -40.17 13.29
C GLY A 611 -28.90 -40.79 14.37
N ALA A 612 -29.52 -39.95 15.17
CA ALA A 612 -30.42 -40.41 16.23
C ALA A 612 -31.75 -39.65 16.18
N GLY A 613 -32.82 -40.38 15.86
CA GLY A 613 -34.17 -39.84 15.73
C GLY A 613 -35.05 -40.76 14.94
N ASN A 614 -36.14 -40.25 14.37
CA ASN A 614 -36.89 -40.97 13.36
C ASN A 614 -36.64 -40.26 12.03
N ASP A 615 -35.70 -40.80 11.31
CA ASP A 615 -35.04 -40.09 10.21
C ASP A 615 -35.58 -40.56 8.84
N TRP A 616 -35.36 -39.74 7.86
CA TRP A 616 -35.69 -40.07 6.48
C TRP A 616 -34.54 -39.73 5.55
N SER A 617 -33.96 -40.74 4.94
CA SER A 617 -32.83 -40.61 4.05
C SER A 617 -33.17 -41.07 2.64
N ARG A 618 -32.75 -40.28 1.63
CA ARG A 618 -32.94 -40.56 0.22
C ARG A 618 -31.68 -40.25 -0.55
N GLY A 619 -31.06 -41.29 -1.14
CA GLY A 619 -29.85 -41.12 -1.96
C GLY A 619 -30.11 -40.49 -3.32
N GLU A 620 -31.24 -40.82 -3.97
CA GLU A 620 -31.68 -40.44 -5.32
C GLU A 620 -30.92 -41.18 -6.41
N ALA A 621 -29.98 -40.56 -7.18
CA ALA A 621 -29.37 -41.21 -8.34
C ALA A 621 -27.89 -41.52 -8.11
N GLY A 622 -27.58 -42.81 -8.05
CA GLY A 622 -26.18 -43.28 -7.85
C GLY A 622 -26.08 -44.58 -7.09
N ASN A 623 -24.90 -44.84 -6.53
CA ASN A 623 -24.69 -46.00 -5.63
C ASN A 623 -24.47 -45.48 -4.20
N ASP A 624 -25.56 -45.25 -3.50
CA ASP A 624 -25.56 -44.58 -2.23
C ASP A 624 -25.33 -45.50 -1.06
N THR A 625 -24.72 -44.97 0.00
CA THR A 625 -24.43 -45.65 1.25
C THR A 625 -25.24 -44.99 2.35
N PHE A 626 -26.04 -45.81 3.06
CA PHE A 626 -26.81 -45.38 4.23
C PHE A 626 -26.19 -45.93 5.49
N ILE A 627 -25.96 -45.09 6.48
CA ILE A 627 -25.51 -45.43 7.82
C ILE A 627 -26.65 -45.05 8.78
N VAL A 628 -27.42 -46.05 9.19
CA VAL A 628 -28.64 -45.86 9.95
C VAL A 628 -28.32 -45.86 11.44
N GLY A 629 -28.82 -44.90 12.20
CA GLY A 629 -28.58 -44.69 13.61
C GLY A 629 -29.61 -45.38 14.52
N LEU A 630 -30.13 -44.63 15.47
CA LEU A 630 -31.08 -45.16 16.48
C LEU A 630 -32.45 -44.47 16.32
N GLY A 631 -33.45 -45.18 15.82
CA GLY A 631 -34.80 -44.68 15.66
C GLY A 631 -35.69 -45.61 14.89
N ASP A 632 -36.85 -45.11 14.44
CA ASP A 632 -37.74 -45.75 13.45
C ASP A 632 -37.49 -45.06 12.10
N ASP A 633 -36.44 -45.49 11.37
CA ASP A 633 -35.88 -44.87 10.17
C ASP A 633 -36.42 -45.54 8.90
#